data_fd508fc70ac74512dbed13caadf78734
#
_entry.id   fd508fc70ac74512dbed13caadf78734
#
_cell.length_a   1.000
_cell.length_b   1.000
_cell.length_c   1.000
_cell.angle_alpha   90.00
_cell.angle_beta   90.00
_cell.angle_gamma   90.00
#
_symmetry.space_group_name_H-M   'P 1'
#
loop_
_entity.id
_entity.type
_entity.pdbx_description
1 polymer ?
#
loop_
_entity_poly.entity_id
_entity_poly.type
_entity_poly.pdbx_seq_one_letter_code
_entity_poly.pdbx_strand_id
1 'polypeptide(L)'
;MANSNKGDKGLRAIVIGMIIFVLAVTGFFIYLDKKPAENAQAPASISKADGSGLVFNPTLKNQIDIWEDFQCPACRDFEAVNNDYIKKIIADKKAKVVYHPLTFIGERTTLGFNESIIAANAAACAMDEGKFIDMHEILYQNQGATENSGKWTKEFMISLGSKIGLTSMKFQNCVTGGNYAAWTESVSSYAAVKNVNSTPTVFVNGKELNRQAGEYGDPAKFQAALAAGGIK
;
A
#
# COMPACT_ATOMS: atom_id res chain seq x y z
N MET A 1 -63.23 -23.00 -22.07
CA MET A 1 -62.24 -22.63 -21.02
C MET A 1 -60.86 -23.04 -21.45
N ALA A 2 -60.13 -22.16 -22.11
CA ALA A 2 -58.69 -22.34 -22.37
C ALA A 2 -58.12 -21.04 -22.95
N ASN A 3 -57.49 -20.18 -22.13
CA ASN A 3 -56.50 -19.22 -22.64
C ASN A 3 -55.83 -18.40 -21.52
N SER A 4 -55.42 -19.05 -20.40
CA SER A 4 -54.76 -18.34 -19.29
C SER A 4 -53.21 -18.53 -19.25
N ASN A 5 -52.64 -19.35 -20.12
CA ASN A 5 -51.25 -19.82 -19.91
C ASN A 5 -50.18 -19.21 -20.85
N LYS A 6 -50.59 -18.33 -21.81
CA LYS A 6 -49.62 -17.67 -22.71
C LYS A 6 -49.07 -16.35 -22.15
N GLY A 7 -49.84 -15.60 -21.36
CA GLY A 7 -49.40 -14.32 -20.77
C GLY A 7 -48.35 -14.52 -19.68
N ASP A 8 -48.45 -15.59 -18.90
CA ASP A 8 -47.55 -15.86 -17.76
C ASP A 8 -46.12 -16.27 -18.21
N LYS A 9 -46.00 -16.99 -19.33
CA LYS A 9 -44.70 -17.36 -19.89
C LYS A 9 -43.93 -16.17 -20.45
N GLY A 10 -44.62 -15.23 -21.09
CA GLY A 10 -44.01 -14.01 -21.62
C GLY A 10 -43.53 -13.10 -20.49
N LEU A 11 -44.35 -12.92 -19.46
CA LEU A 11 -44.00 -12.11 -18.29
C LEU A 11 -42.80 -12.69 -17.53
N ARG A 12 -42.76 -14.01 -17.31
CA ARG A 12 -41.63 -14.70 -16.70
C ARG A 12 -40.34 -14.53 -17.50
N ALA A 13 -40.38 -14.65 -18.81
CA ALA A 13 -39.22 -14.45 -19.69
C ALA A 13 -38.68 -13.02 -19.60
N ILE A 14 -39.54 -12.01 -19.54
CA ILE A 14 -39.16 -10.59 -19.37
C ILE A 14 -38.52 -10.37 -18.00
N VAL A 15 -39.09 -10.91 -16.92
CA VAL A 15 -38.57 -10.76 -15.57
C VAL A 15 -37.18 -11.44 -15.45
N ILE A 16 -37.03 -12.65 -16.00
CA ILE A 16 -35.73 -13.35 -16.01
C ILE A 16 -34.71 -12.55 -16.82
N GLY A 17 -35.07 -12.03 -17.99
CA GLY A 17 -34.20 -11.18 -18.80
C GLY A 17 -33.75 -9.91 -18.07
N MET A 18 -34.64 -9.24 -17.33
CA MET A 18 -34.25 -8.08 -16.51
C MET A 18 -33.30 -8.44 -15.37
N ILE A 19 -33.55 -9.56 -14.69
CA ILE A 19 -32.66 -10.02 -13.61
C ILE A 19 -31.24 -10.31 -14.17
N ILE A 20 -31.15 -11.02 -15.29
CA ILE A 20 -29.85 -11.31 -15.93
C ILE A 20 -29.15 -10.02 -16.37
N PHE A 21 -29.92 -9.07 -16.93
CA PHE A 21 -29.34 -7.77 -17.33
C PHE A 21 -28.82 -6.99 -16.12
N VAL A 22 -29.57 -6.91 -15.03
CA VAL A 22 -29.15 -6.24 -13.80
C VAL A 22 -27.88 -6.91 -13.22
N LEU A 23 -27.85 -8.25 -13.17
CA LEU A 23 -26.68 -8.98 -12.71
C LEU A 23 -25.44 -8.78 -13.62
N ALA A 24 -25.65 -8.73 -14.93
CA ALA A 24 -24.58 -8.45 -15.89
C ALA A 24 -24.04 -7.02 -15.75
N VAL A 25 -24.94 -6.03 -15.58
CA VAL A 25 -24.56 -4.62 -15.39
C VAL A 25 -23.86 -4.43 -14.05
N THR A 26 -24.40 -4.97 -12.96
CA THR A 26 -23.74 -4.90 -11.65
C THR A 26 -22.39 -5.65 -11.64
N GLY A 27 -22.32 -6.82 -12.25
CA GLY A 27 -21.07 -7.57 -12.41
C GLY A 27 -20.04 -6.79 -13.24
N PHE A 28 -20.47 -6.10 -14.30
CA PHE A 28 -19.62 -5.26 -15.13
C PHE A 28 -19.09 -4.04 -14.35
N PHE A 29 -19.94 -3.36 -13.57
CA PHE A 29 -19.49 -2.25 -12.72
C PHE A 29 -18.52 -2.72 -11.62
N ILE A 30 -18.79 -3.84 -10.95
CA ILE A 30 -17.86 -4.42 -9.96
C ILE A 30 -16.54 -4.81 -10.61
N TYR A 31 -16.56 -5.31 -11.86
CA TYR A 31 -15.36 -5.64 -12.62
C TYR A 31 -14.54 -4.40 -12.98
N LEU A 32 -15.20 -3.30 -13.38
CA LEU A 32 -14.53 -2.02 -13.67
C LEU A 32 -13.92 -1.39 -12.41
N ASP A 33 -14.63 -1.48 -11.28
CA ASP A 33 -14.17 -0.94 -9.98
C ASP A 33 -12.96 -1.72 -9.41
N LYS A 34 -12.80 -2.99 -9.80
CA LYS A 34 -11.70 -3.85 -9.37
C LYS A 34 -10.48 -3.84 -10.30
N LYS A 35 -10.53 -3.17 -11.44
CA LYS A 35 -9.33 -3.02 -12.27
C LYS A 35 -8.38 -2.06 -11.58
N PRO A 36 -7.14 -2.50 -11.21
CA PRO A 36 -6.08 -1.57 -10.85
C PRO A 36 -5.98 -0.54 -11.98
N ALA A 37 -5.73 0.70 -11.65
CA ALA A 37 -5.55 1.75 -12.66
C ALA A 37 -4.34 1.35 -13.53
N GLU A 38 -4.61 0.73 -14.67
CA GLU A 38 -3.63 0.12 -15.59
C GLU A 38 -2.65 1.16 -16.16
N ASN A 39 -2.90 2.45 -15.90
CA ASN A 39 -2.09 3.60 -16.28
C ASN A 39 -1.77 4.54 -15.10
N ALA A 40 -1.82 4.05 -13.85
CA ALA A 40 -1.43 4.87 -12.71
C ALA A 40 0.05 5.26 -12.83
N GLN A 41 0.34 6.56 -12.77
CA GLN A 41 1.73 7.03 -12.73
C GLN A 41 2.40 6.42 -11.49
N ALA A 42 3.52 5.74 -11.70
CA ALA A 42 4.28 5.11 -10.65
C ALA A 42 5.63 5.82 -10.47
N PRO A 43 6.22 5.81 -9.26
CA PRO A 43 7.57 6.33 -9.04
C PRO A 43 8.61 5.63 -9.91
N ALA A 44 9.74 6.32 -10.19
CA ALA A 44 10.79 5.79 -11.06
C ALA A 44 11.45 4.51 -10.51
N SER A 45 11.49 4.34 -9.19
CA SER A 45 12.12 3.20 -8.49
C SER A 45 11.08 2.23 -7.93
N ILE A 46 10.25 1.65 -8.80
CA ILE A 46 9.27 0.63 -8.43
C ILE A 46 9.75 -0.79 -8.75
N SER A 47 9.12 -1.77 -8.12
CA SER A 47 9.27 -3.18 -8.48
C SER A 47 8.81 -3.41 -9.92
N LYS A 48 9.74 -3.81 -10.79
CA LYS A 48 9.41 -4.14 -12.19
C LYS A 48 8.64 -5.46 -12.32
N ALA A 49 8.63 -6.28 -11.27
CA ALA A 49 7.98 -7.58 -11.29
C ALA A 49 6.45 -7.46 -11.21
N ASP A 50 5.97 -6.52 -10.42
CA ASP A 50 4.54 -6.36 -10.14
C ASP A 50 4.08 -4.89 -10.01
N GLY A 51 5.00 -3.93 -10.05
CA GLY A 51 4.69 -2.49 -9.93
C GLY A 51 4.22 -2.05 -8.55
N SER A 52 4.22 -2.95 -7.56
CA SER A 52 3.51 -2.73 -6.30
C SER A 52 4.36 -2.19 -5.16
N GLY A 53 5.65 -1.93 -5.34
CA GLY A 53 6.50 -1.49 -4.25
C GLY A 53 7.65 -0.58 -4.66
N LEU A 54 8.15 0.18 -3.70
CA LEU A 54 9.34 1.03 -3.80
C LEU A 54 10.59 0.20 -3.51
N VAL A 55 11.52 0.14 -4.45
CA VAL A 55 12.60 -0.86 -4.44
C VAL A 55 13.95 -0.26 -4.15
N PHE A 56 14.66 -0.86 -3.20
CA PHE A 56 16.07 -0.67 -2.94
C PHE A 56 16.86 -1.91 -3.38
N ASN A 57 18.05 -1.71 -3.93
CA ASN A 57 18.97 -2.77 -4.38
C ASN A 57 18.29 -3.77 -5.36
N PRO A 58 17.69 -3.33 -6.47
CA PRO A 58 16.80 -4.14 -7.32
C PRO A 58 17.47 -5.36 -7.98
N THR A 59 18.81 -5.40 -8.02
CA THR A 59 19.58 -6.47 -8.67
C THR A 59 19.89 -7.65 -7.76
N LEU A 60 19.65 -7.50 -6.45
CA LEU A 60 19.93 -8.57 -5.47
C LEU A 60 18.82 -9.62 -5.49
N LYS A 61 19.22 -10.88 -5.24
CA LYS A 61 18.31 -12.04 -5.29
C LYS A 61 17.49 -12.20 -4.02
N ASN A 62 18.14 -12.10 -2.84
CA ASN A 62 17.42 -12.15 -1.57
C ASN A 62 16.56 -10.90 -1.43
N GLN A 63 15.32 -11.08 -1.02
CA GLN A 63 14.32 -10.02 -0.97
C GLN A 63 13.62 -9.97 0.38
N ILE A 64 13.39 -8.75 0.86
CA ILE A 64 12.48 -8.44 1.96
C ILE A 64 11.35 -7.60 1.35
N ASP A 65 10.10 -8.03 1.54
CA ASP A 65 8.90 -7.27 1.20
C ASP A 65 8.26 -6.79 2.49
N ILE A 66 8.00 -5.49 2.60
CA ILE A 66 7.40 -4.85 3.78
C ILE A 66 6.13 -4.17 3.35
N TRP A 67 4.99 -4.71 3.79
CA TRP A 67 3.65 -4.21 3.52
C TRP A 67 3.16 -3.45 4.73
N GLU A 68 2.91 -2.16 4.58
CA GLU A 68 2.62 -1.27 5.71
C GLU A 68 1.70 -0.13 5.34
N ASP A 69 0.95 0.36 6.33
CA ASP A 69 0.16 1.58 6.22
C ASP A 69 0.73 2.62 7.19
N PHE A 70 1.03 3.81 6.70
CA PHE A 70 1.63 4.86 7.51
C PHE A 70 0.76 5.30 8.70
N GLN A 71 -0.55 5.05 8.67
CA GLN A 71 -1.43 5.31 9.80
C GLN A 71 -1.44 4.16 10.84
N CYS A 72 -0.90 2.98 10.51
CA CYS A 72 -0.98 1.81 11.38
C CYS A 72 -0.06 1.92 12.60
N PRO A 73 -0.59 1.89 13.85
CA PRO A 73 0.24 1.94 15.05
C PRO A 73 1.20 0.74 15.15
N ALA A 74 0.76 -0.46 14.74
CA ALA A 74 1.59 -1.66 14.75
C ALA A 74 2.76 -1.56 13.74
N CYS A 75 2.58 -0.83 12.61
CA CYS A 75 3.68 -0.53 11.69
C CYS A 75 4.69 0.41 12.33
N ARG A 76 4.24 1.47 13.00
CA ARG A 76 5.13 2.37 13.76
C ARG A 76 5.94 1.59 14.79
N ASP A 77 5.31 0.68 15.53
CA ASP A 77 5.98 -0.11 16.56
C ASP A 77 6.99 -1.09 15.93
N PHE A 78 6.68 -1.67 14.77
CA PHE A 78 7.59 -2.50 13.98
C PHE A 78 8.81 -1.68 13.52
N GLU A 79 8.58 -0.50 12.95
CA GLU A 79 9.65 0.37 12.46
C GLU A 79 10.51 0.91 13.60
N ALA A 80 9.92 1.22 14.76
CA ALA A 80 10.66 1.72 15.93
C ALA A 80 11.76 0.75 16.40
N VAL A 81 11.58 -0.55 16.17
CA VAL A 81 12.53 -1.57 16.64
C VAL A 81 13.39 -2.19 15.52
N ASN A 82 12.96 -2.12 14.25
CA ASN A 82 13.62 -2.83 13.16
C ASN A 82 14.20 -1.91 12.07
N ASN A 83 13.74 -0.65 11.96
CA ASN A 83 14.12 0.26 10.88
C ASN A 83 15.63 0.44 10.73
N ASP A 84 16.37 0.62 11.83
CA ASP A 84 17.83 0.80 11.76
C ASP A 84 18.54 -0.41 11.16
N TYR A 85 18.06 -1.62 11.47
CA TYR A 85 18.63 -2.82 10.87
C TYR A 85 18.25 -2.96 9.39
N ILE A 86 17.03 -2.60 9.01
CA ILE A 86 16.58 -2.59 7.60
C ILE A 86 17.40 -1.55 6.81
N LYS A 87 17.60 -0.35 7.35
CA LYS A 87 18.46 0.68 6.75
C LYS A 87 19.89 0.15 6.53
N LYS A 88 20.42 -0.57 7.50
CA LYS A 88 21.75 -1.20 7.38
C LYS A 88 21.77 -2.25 6.27
N ILE A 89 20.75 -3.11 6.15
CA ILE A 89 20.63 -4.08 5.05
C ILE A 89 20.62 -3.38 3.69
N ILE A 90 19.92 -2.26 3.57
CA ILE A 90 19.84 -1.45 2.34
C ILE A 90 21.23 -0.86 2.03
N ALA A 91 21.89 -0.22 3.01
CA ALA A 91 23.18 0.44 2.84
C ALA A 91 24.29 -0.55 2.51
N ASP A 92 24.34 -1.68 3.21
CA ASP A 92 25.33 -2.75 3.02
C ASP A 92 25.03 -3.62 1.78
N LYS A 93 23.94 -3.36 1.07
CA LYS A 93 23.49 -4.14 -0.11
C LYS A 93 23.38 -5.64 0.18
N LYS A 94 22.77 -6.00 1.31
CA LYS A 94 22.60 -7.40 1.73
C LYS A 94 21.38 -8.06 1.10
N ALA A 95 20.33 -7.28 0.83
CA ALA A 95 19.11 -7.75 0.18
C ALA A 95 18.48 -6.64 -0.66
N LYS A 96 17.63 -7.05 -1.57
CA LYS A 96 16.60 -6.19 -2.17
C LYS A 96 15.54 -5.95 -1.11
N VAL A 97 15.21 -4.69 -0.85
CA VAL A 97 14.12 -4.32 0.07
C VAL A 97 13.05 -3.61 -0.73
N VAL A 98 11.80 -4.04 -0.55
CA VAL A 98 10.62 -3.51 -1.25
C VAL A 98 9.61 -3.06 -0.21
N TYR A 99 9.30 -1.77 -0.19
CA TYR A 99 8.25 -1.21 0.64
C TYR A 99 6.96 -1.09 -0.19
N HIS A 100 5.89 -1.64 0.34
CA HIS A 100 4.55 -1.65 -0.27
C HIS A 100 3.61 -0.79 0.58
N PRO A 101 3.43 0.49 0.25
CA PRO A 101 2.57 1.37 1.03
C PRO A 101 1.10 1.04 0.77
N LEU A 102 0.39 0.70 1.85
CA LEU A 102 -1.04 0.37 1.83
C LEU A 102 -1.91 1.53 2.29
N THR A 103 -3.19 1.48 1.94
CA THR A 103 -4.18 2.53 2.23
C THR A 103 -5.37 2.02 3.05
N PHE A 104 -5.25 0.85 3.67
CA PHE A 104 -6.33 0.12 4.33
C PHE A 104 -7.03 0.90 5.44
N ILE A 105 -6.27 1.67 6.23
CA ILE A 105 -6.82 2.45 7.33
C ILE A 105 -7.58 3.64 6.80
N GLY A 106 -7.01 4.33 5.83
CA GLY A 106 -7.64 5.49 5.21
C GLY A 106 -8.91 5.18 4.42
N GLU A 107 -9.12 3.94 3.97
CA GLU A 107 -10.36 3.51 3.31
C GLU A 107 -11.58 3.55 4.23
N ARG A 108 -11.38 3.53 5.56
CA ARG A 108 -12.42 3.58 6.58
C ARG A 108 -12.68 4.98 7.11
N THR A 109 -12.10 5.99 6.47
CA THR A 109 -12.22 7.38 6.94
C THR A 109 -13.60 7.98 6.69
N THR A 110 -14.01 8.91 7.56
CA THR A 110 -15.19 9.77 7.39
C THR A 110 -14.81 11.22 7.06
N LEU A 111 -13.51 11.50 6.85
CA LEU A 111 -12.98 12.86 6.68
C LEU A 111 -13.21 13.46 5.28
N GLY A 112 -13.69 12.65 4.32
CA GLY A 112 -13.79 13.09 2.91
C GLY A 112 -12.47 13.05 2.14
N PHE A 113 -11.36 12.63 2.77
CA PHE A 113 -10.07 12.37 2.14
C PHE A 113 -9.34 11.22 2.89
N ASN A 114 -8.45 10.53 2.19
CA ASN A 114 -7.74 9.38 2.73
C ASN A 114 -6.31 9.77 3.14
N GLU A 115 -6.05 9.81 4.45
CA GLU A 115 -4.75 10.17 5.02
C GLU A 115 -3.65 9.17 4.65
N SER A 116 -3.97 7.86 4.52
CA SER A 116 -2.98 6.85 4.11
C SER A 116 -2.52 7.09 2.67
N ILE A 117 -3.43 7.45 1.75
CA ILE A 117 -3.07 7.82 0.37
C ILE A 117 -2.17 9.06 0.37
N ILE A 118 -2.49 10.08 1.15
CA ILE A 118 -1.70 11.32 1.23
C ILE A 118 -0.27 11.02 1.70
N ALA A 119 -0.12 10.22 2.75
CA ALA A 119 1.18 9.84 3.28
C ALA A 119 1.98 8.97 2.31
N ALA A 120 1.35 7.92 1.74
CA ALA A 120 1.98 7.03 0.77
C ALA A 120 2.41 7.78 -0.50
N ASN A 121 1.57 8.71 -1.01
CA ASN A 121 1.94 9.59 -2.12
C ASN A 121 3.14 10.47 -1.78
N ALA A 122 3.20 11.04 -0.58
CA ALA A 122 4.33 11.88 -0.17
C ALA A 122 5.63 11.05 -0.05
N ALA A 123 5.57 9.83 0.47
CA ALA A 123 6.70 8.91 0.53
C ALA A 123 7.18 8.52 -0.89
N ALA A 124 6.26 8.28 -1.82
CA ALA A 124 6.58 7.98 -3.21
C ALA A 124 7.21 9.20 -3.92
N CYS A 125 6.72 10.41 -3.65
CA CYS A 125 7.34 11.65 -4.15
C CYS A 125 8.76 11.84 -3.61
N ALA A 126 9.00 11.48 -2.35
CA ALA A 126 10.32 11.53 -1.74
C ALA A 126 11.29 10.50 -2.36
N MET A 127 10.77 9.33 -2.81
CA MET A 127 11.57 8.32 -3.53
C MET A 127 12.21 8.87 -4.79
N ASP A 128 11.51 9.72 -5.54
CA ASP A 128 12.02 10.34 -6.76
C ASP A 128 13.16 11.34 -6.54
N GLU A 129 13.36 11.74 -5.29
CA GLU A 129 14.47 12.61 -4.86
C GLU A 129 15.47 11.88 -3.96
N GLY A 130 15.38 10.54 -3.87
CA GLY A 130 16.29 9.70 -3.08
C GLY A 130 16.13 9.86 -1.57
N LYS A 131 14.98 10.39 -1.12
CA LYS A 131 14.69 10.72 0.28
C LYS A 131 13.56 9.87 0.89
N PHE A 132 13.27 8.69 0.29
CA PHE A 132 12.21 7.83 0.80
C PHE A 132 12.44 7.44 2.27
N ILE A 133 13.63 6.98 2.62
CA ILE A 133 13.93 6.49 3.98
C ILE A 133 13.72 7.60 5.02
N ASP A 134 14.21 8.82 4.72
CA ASP A 134 14.03 9.97 5.61
C ASP A 134 12.54 10.33 5.75
N MET A 135 11.79 10.26 4.64
CA MET A 135 10.35 10.57 4.64
C MET A 135 9.54 9.48 5.35
N HIS A 136 9.88 8.22 5.15
CA HIS A 136 9.30 7.08 5.81
C HIS A 136 9.44 7.18 7.34
N GLU A 137 10.63 7.48 7.81
CA GLU A 137 10.93 7.63 9.23
C GLU A 137 10.18 8.80 9.85
N ILE A 138 10.19 9.98 9.22
CA ILE A 138 9.51 11.17 9.77
C ILE A 138 7.99 11.04 9.76
N LEU A 139 7.41 10.24 8.83
CA LEU A 139 6.00 9.93 8.83
C LEU A 139 5.61 9.14 10.07
N TYR A 140 6.31 8.06 10.41
CA TYR A 140 6.03 7.27 11.61
C TYR A 140 6.29 8.05 12.90
N GLN A 141 7.33 8.88 12.96
CA GLN A 141 7.61 9.77 14.10
C GLN A 141 6.49 10.83 14.32
N ASN A 142 5.75 11.17 13.27
CA ASN A 142 4.68 12.17 13.32
C ASN A 142 3.29 11.56 13.15
N GLN A 143 3.13 10.27 13.35
CA GLN A 143 1.84 9.59 13.29
C GLN A 143 0.82 10.27 14.22
N GLY A 144 -0.44 10.34 13.80
CA GLY A 144 -1.52 10.87 14.64
C GLY A 144 -1.71 10.06 15.92
N ALA A 145 -2.32 10.65 16.92
CA ALA A 145 -2.68 9.93 18.15
C ALA A 145 -3.73 8.85 17.89
N THR A 146 -4.53 9.03 16.85
CA THR A 146 -5.53 8.08 16.37
C THR A 146 -5.45 7.96 14.85
N GLU A 147 -5.91 6.84 14.32
CA GLU A 147 -6.14 6.65 12.88
C GLU A 147 -7.19 7.66 12.38
N ASN A 148 -7.05 8.11 11.15
CA ASN A 148 -7.97 9.07 10.49
C ASN A 148 -8.21 10.33 11.35
N SER A 149 -7.13 10.89 11.88
CA SER A 149 -7.16 12.04 12.80
C SER A 149 -7.45 13.38 12.11
N GLY A 150 -7.37 13.45 10.80
CA GLY A 150 -7.42 14.69 10.01
C GLY A 150 -6.10 15.46 10.00
N LYS A 151 -5.06 14.96 10.64
CA LYS A 151 -3.76 15.64 10.75
C LYS A 151 -2.97 15.62 9.45
N TRP A 152 -3.10 14.57 8.66
CA TRP A 152 -2.22 14.33 7.52
C TRP A 152 -2.80 14.94 6.24
N THR A 153 -2.64 16.26 6.12
CA THR A 153 -2.94 17.02 4.91
C THR A 153 -1.71 17.08 3.99
N LYS A 154 -1.91 17.50 2.74
CA LYS A 154 -0.83 17.71 1.77
C LYS A 154 0.18 18.75 2.27
N GLU A 155 -0.31 19.81 2.90
CA GLU A 155 0.50 20.88 3.49
C GLU A 155 1.36 20.34 4.64
N PHE A 156 0.79 19.46 5.47
CA PHE A 156 1.54 18.82 6.53
C PHE A 156 2.64 17.92 5.99
N MET A 157 2.37 17.14 4.92
CA MET A 157 3.41 16.33 4.24
C MET A 157 4.55 17.20 3.69
N ILE A 158 4.23 18.33 3.07
CA ILE A 158 5.24 19.28 2.58
C ILE A 158 6.06 19.83 3.74
N SER A 159 5.43 20.14 4.88
CA SER A 159 6.13 20.60 6.08
C SER A 159 7.09 19.55 6.66
N LEU A 160 6.69 18.28 6.66
CA LEU A 160 7.56 17.15 7.05
C LEU A 160 8.73 16.99 6.06
N GLY A 161 8.44 17.05 4.76
CA GLY A 161 9.46 17.02 3.72
C GLY A 161 10.50 18.11 3.90
N SER A 162 10.09 19.34 4.22
CA SER A 162 10.98 20.46 4.48
C SER A 162 11.95 20.20 5.64
N LYS A 163 11.52 19.50 6.69
CA LYS A 163 12.36 19.14 7.84
C LYS A 163 13.50 18.17 7.49
N ILE A 164 13.34 17.40 6.42
CA ILE A 164 14.34 16.45 5.92
C ILE A 164 15.08 16.95 4.66
N GLY A 165 14.89 18.23 4.32
CA GLY A 165 15.56 18.89 3.19
C GLY A 165 14.86 18.72 1.83
N LEU A 166 13.63 18.20 1.78
CA LEU A 166 12.79 18.15 0.56
C LEU A 166 12.06 19.49 0.38
N THR A 167 12.77 20.48 -0.17
CA THR A 167 12.26 21.84 -0.38
C THR A 167 12.00 22.16 -1.86
N SER A 168 12.27 21.22 -2.77
CA SER A 168 12.14 21.41 -4.19
C SER A 168 10.68 21.64 -4.61
N MET A 169 10.47 22.46 -5.65
CA MET A 169 9.14 22.59 -6.27
C MET A 169 8.66 21.26 -6.87
N LYS A 170 9.58 20.39 -7.28
CA LYS A 170 9.25 19.04 -7.80
C LYS A 170 8.53 18.23 -6.74
N PHE A 171 9.08 18.14 -5.52
CA PHE A 171 8.45 17.43 -4.40
C PHE A 171 7.11 18.06 -4.01
N GLN A 172 7.08 19.39 -3.84
CA GLN A 172 5.85 20.09 -3.45
C GLN A 172 4.72 19.89 -4.46
N ASN A 173 5.00 20.03 -5.75
CA ASN A 173 4.02 19.82 -6.82
C ASN A 173 3.57 18.35 -6.90
N CYS A 174 4.47 17.39 -6.67
CA CYS A 174 4.15 15.98 -6.64
C CYS A 174 3.16 15.66 -5.49
N VAL A 175 3.42 16.17 -4.29
CA VAL A 175 2.55 15.98 -3.12
C VAL A 175 1.21 16.68 -3.34
N THR A 176 1.21 17.95 -3.77
CA THR A 176 -0.02 18.72 -3.98
C THR A 176 -0.89 18.12 -5.08
N GLY A 177 -0.26 17.69 -6.17
CA GLY A 177 -0.93 17.05 -7.31
C GLY A 177 -1.47 15.65 -7.00
N GLY A 178 -0.95 14.98 -5.96
CA GLY A 178 -1.30 13.59 -5.69
C GLY A 178 -0.79 12.65 -6.79
N ASN A 179 0.41 12.91 -7.33
CA ASN A 179 0.88 12.27 -8.56
C ASN A 179 0.91 10.74 -8.49
N TYR A 180 1.11 10.18 -7.30
CA TYR A 180 1.18 8.74 -7.06
C TYR A 180 -0.02 8.17 -6.29
N ALA A 181 -1.08 8.98 -6.04
CA ALA A 181 -2.26 8.55 -5.31
C ALA A 181 -2.91 7.29 -5.92
N ALA A 182 -3.18 7.30 -7.23
CA ALA A 182 -3.75 6.15 -7.92
C ALA A 182 -2.83 4.92 -7.91
N TRP A 183 -1.51 5.11 -7.92
CA TRP A 183 -0.55 4.02 -7.77
C TRP A 183 -0.61 3.42 -6.37
N THR A 184 -0.69 4.22 -5.30
CA THR A 184 -0.82 3.71 -3.92
C THR A 184 -2.09 2.90 -3.72
N GLU A 185 -3.20 3.31 -4.31
CA GLU A 185 -4.46 2.54 -4.33
C GLU A 185 -4.28 1.20 -5.07
N SER A 186 -3.54 1.20 -6.19
CA SER A 186 -3.25 -0.04 -6.93
C SER A 186 -2.40 -1.02 -6.10
N VAL A 187 -1.46 -0.52 -5.28
CA VAL A 187 -0.67 -1.34 -4.35
C VAL A 187 -1.58 -2.04 -3.33
N SER A 188 -2.53 -1.30 -2.74
CA SER A 188 -3.52 -1.86 -1.81
C SER A 188 -4.41 -2.91 -2.48
N SER A 189 -4.85 -2.66 -3.71
CA SER A 189 -5.60 -3.65 -4.48
C SER A 189 -4.79 -4.91 -4.76
N TYR A 190 -3.49 -4.77 -5.02
CA TYR A 190 -2.58 -5.90 -5.27
C TYR A 190 -2.27 -6.70 -4.00
N ALA A 191 -2.34 -6.09 -2.81
CA ALA A 191 -2.16 -6.78 -1.54
C ALA A 191 -3.10 -7.99 -1.39
N ALA A 192 -4.36 -7.87 -1.85
CA ALA A 192 -5.31 -8.96 -1.85
C ALA A 192 -4.84 -10.17 -2.70
N VAL A 193 -4.17 -9.92 -3.83
CA VAL A 193 -3.58 -10.98 -4.69
C VAL A 193 -2.45 -11.72 -3.96
N LYS A 194 -1.76 -11.03 -3.06
CA LYS A 194 -0.67 -11.59 -2.23
C LYS A 194 -1.17 -12.14 -0.89
N ASN A 195 -2.48 -12.18 -0.65
CA ASN A 195 -3.10 -12.57 0.63
C ASN A 195 -2.63 -11.71 1.81
N VAL A 196 -2.21 -10.46 1.55
CA VAL A 196 -1.88 -9.49 2.57
C VAL A 196 -3.18 -8.79 3.01
N ASN A 197 -3.59 -9.02 4.25
CA ASN A 197 -4.85 -8.51 4.81
C ASN A 197 -4.68 -7.77 6.14
N SER A 198 -3.44 -7.57 6.57
CA SER A 198 -3.08 -6.87 7.81
C SER A 198 -1.72 -6.17 7.65
N THR A 199 -1.47 -5.18 8.52
CA THR A 199 -0.21 -4.43 8.55
C THR A 199 0.41 -4.42 9.95
N PRO A 200 1.74 -4.41 10.05
CA PRO A 200 2.68 -4.71 8.98
C PRO A 200 2.61 -6.19 8.55
N THR A 201 2.91 -6.51 7.29
CA THR A 201 3.18 -7.89 6.86
C THR A 201 4.54 -7.92 6.16
N VAL A 202 5.42 -8.81 6.58
CA VAL A 202 6.79 -8.89 6.10
C VAL A 202 7.08 -10.27 5.53
N PHE A 203 7.62 -10.31 4.31
CA PHE A 203 8.09 -11.54 3.69
C PHE A 203 9.60 -11.52 3.51
N VAL A 204 10.23 -12.67 3.67
CA VAL A 204 11.64 -12.92 3.34
C VAL A 204 11.70 -14.01 2.28
N ASN A 205 12.16 -13.66 1.09
CA ASN A 205 12.18 -14.58 -0.05
C ASN A 205 10.82 -15.27 -0.29
N GLY A 206 9.72 -14.52 -0.14
CA GLY A 206 8.34 -14.98 -0.35
C GLY A 206 7.74 -15.77 0.82
N LYS A 207 8.46 -15.97 1.92
CA LYS A 207 7.93 -16.58 3.15
C LYS A 207 7.60 -15.49 4.16
N GLU A 208 6.36 -15.46 4.62
CA GLU A 208 5.91 -14.52 5.65
C GLU A 208 6.60 -14.81 7.00
N LEU A 209 7.03 -13.75 7.67
CA LEU A 209 7.53 -13.81 9.03
C LEU A 209 6.40 -14.10 10.03
N ASN A 210 6.73 -14.80 11.11
CA ASN A 210 5.75 -15.22 12.10
C ASN A 210 5.57 -14.16 13.20
N ARG A 211 4.47 -13.39 13.10
CA ARG A 211 4.11 -12.39 14.10
C ARG A 211 3.91 -13.00 15.50
N GLN A 212 3.30 -14.19 15.60
CA GLN A 212 3.04 -14.86 16.88
C GLN A 212 4.32 -15.38 17.54
N ALA A 213 5.36 -15.66 16.76
CA ALA A 213 6.69 -15.99 17.29
C ALA A 213 7.46 -14.75 17.80
N GLY A 214 6.91 -13.56 17.62
CA GLY A 214 7.52 -12.29 18.03
C GLY A 214 8.55 -11.76 17.05
N GLU A 215 8.57 -12.24 15.80
CA GLU A 215 9.54 -11.84 14.78
C GLU A 215 9.35 -10.39 14.30
N TYR A 216 8.29 -9.71 14.70
CA TYR A 216 8.01 -8.31 14.37
C TYR A 216 8.43 -7.34 15.49
N GLY A 217 8.28 -7.73 16.75
CA GLY A 217 8.48 -6.85 17.90
C GLY A 217 9.80 -7.06 18.64
N ASP A 218 10.56 -8.11 18.30
CA ASP A 218 11.85 -8.43 18.91
C ASP A 218 12.95 -8.34 17.84
N PRO A 219 13.86 -7.35 17.93
CA PRO A 219 14.93 -7.17 16.94
C PRO A 219 15.81 -8.39 16.75
N ALA A 220 16.11 -9.13 17.82
CA ALA A 220 16.95 -10.33 17.73
C ALA A 220 16.25 -11.45 16.95
N LYS A 221 14.94 -11.64 17.17
CA LYS A 221 14.12 -12.60 16.44
C LYS A 221 13.94 -12.19 14.98
N PHE A 222 13.73 -10.91 14.72
CA PHE A 222 13.67 -10.37 13.35
C PHE A 222 14.96 -10.67 12.60
N GLN A 223 16.12 -10.33 13.18
CA GLN A 223 17.42 -10.58 12.57
C GLN A 223 17.67 -12.09 12.35
N ALA A 224 17.29 -12.94 13.32
CA ALA A 224 17.41 -14.39 13.21
C ALA A 224 16.53 -14.94 12.06
N ALA A 225 15.33 -14.42 11.91
CA ALA A 225 14.41 -14.81 10.83
C ALA A 225 14.94 -14.40 9.45
N LEU A 226 15.52 -13.18 9.33
CA LEU A 226 16.19 -12.74 8.10
C LEU A 226 17.41 -13.62 7.79
N ALA A 227 18.23 -13.96 8.80
CA ALA A 227 19.39 -14.83 8.63
C ALA A 227 18.99 -16.25 8.21
N ALA A 228 17.90 -16.81 8.76
CA ALA A 228 17.33 -18.09 8.35
C ALA A 228 16.82 -18.05 6.90
N GLY A 229 16.36 -16.89 6.45
CA GLY A 229 16.00 -16.63 5.06
C GLY A 229 17.20 -16.36 4.12
N GLY A 230 18.45 -16.44 4.63
CA GLY A 230 19.66 -16.25 3.84
C GLY A 230 20.17 -14.80 3.74
N ILE A 231 19.62 -13.88 4.52
CA ILE A 231 20.01 -12.47 4.58
C ILE A 231 20.88 -12.26 5.83
N LYS A 232 22.19 -12.02 5.65
CA LYS A 232 23.20 -11.93 6.73
C LYS A 232 24.00 -10.64 6.66
#